data_e4ef333065e0f73dd25c7d8245f3c143
#
_entry.id   e4ef333065e0f73dd25c7d8245f3c143
#
_cell.length_a   1.000
_cell.length_b   1.000
_cell.length_c   1.000
_cell.angle_alpha   90.00
_cell.angle_beta   90.00
_cell.angle_gamma   90.00
#
_symmetry.space_group_name_H-M   'P 1'
#
loop_
_entity.id
_entity.type
_entity.pdbx_description
1 polymer ?
#
loop_
_entity_poly.entity_id
_entity_poly.type
_entity_poly.pdbx_seq_one_letter_code
_entity_poly.pdbx_strand_id
1 'polypeptide(L)'
;DLDCPWRPADLEQRAGRTVRQGNENPKVGLYRYVTEGTFDAYCWQLVEGKQKFSSQIMTSKSPVRSCEDVDATALSYAEIKMLAADNPHIKEKMDLDIQVQKLRLLKSNYLSEKYELEDKIIKYYPTTIARTKETIAGLEKDILLAKEHPKPLDDTFVGIEVKGVSYSEKAEGGQKIIDACKEMTSPDPVPLGKYRGFDLELSFDTFEKAYQVKIKGSLSRSVSLGTDATGNITRIDNAIEKISERLEAKSRELSTL
;
A
#
# COMPACT_ATOMS: atom_id res chain seq x y z
N ASP A 1 53.05 -2.17 -3.20
CA ASP A 1 51.91 -1.96 -2.27
C ASP A 1 52.11 -2.87 -1.06
N LEU A 2 52.21 -2.29 0.13
CA LEU A 2 52.33 -2.99 1.41
C LEU A 2 51.01 -3.05 2.16
N ASP A 3 50.03 -2.28 1.71
CA ASP A 3 48.76 -2.11 2.36
C ASP A 3 47.61 -2.29 1.34
N CYS A 4 46.62 -3.08 1.70
CA CYS A 4 45.48 -3.37 0.84
C CYS A 4 44.40 -2.26 0.96
N PRO A 5 44.06 -1.58 -0.12
CA PRO A 5 42.98 -0.61 -0.09
C PRO A 5 41.59 -1.31 -0.06
N TRP A 6 40.59 -0.61 0.40
CA TRP A 6 39.22 -1.12 0.44
C TRP A 6 38.47 -1.11 -0.92
N ARG A 7 39.00 -0.34 -1.88
CA ARG A 7 38.36 -0.15 -3.19
C ARG A 7 39.30 -0.55 -4.33
N PRO A 8 38.83 -1.31 -5.34
CA PRO A 8 39.61 -1.61 -6.54
C PRO A 8 40.14 -0.37 -7.26
N ALA A 9 39.31 0.70 -7.31
CA ALA A 9 39.68 1.96 -7.95
C ALA A 9 40.93 2.61 -7.34
N ASP A 10 41.18 2.42 -6.04
CA ASP A 10 42.35 2.95 -5.38
C ASP A 10 43.66 2.25 -5.85
N LEU A 11 43.56 0.94 -6.21
CA LEU A 11 44.65 0.19 -6.83
C LEU A 11 44.97 0.72 -8.22
N GLU A 12 43.93 0.98 -9.04
CA GLU A 12 44.09 1.54 -10.37
C GLU A 12 44.70 2.95 -10.32
N GLN A 13 44.25 3.78 -9.37
CA GLN A 13 44.83 5.10 -9.15
C GLN A 13 46.30 5.04 -8.72
N ARG A 14 46.67 4.12 -7.82
CA ARG A 14 48.04 3.94 -7.41
C ARG A 14 48.93 3.48 -8.57
N ALA A 15 48.42 2.50 -9.36
CA ALA A 15 49.12 2.04 -10.57
C ALA A 15 49.26 3.15 -11.61
N GLY A 16 48.20 3.92 -11.84
CA GLY A 16 48.21 5.03 -12.78
C GLY A 16 49.16 6.17 -12.43
N ARG A 17 49.49 6.36 -11.15
CA ARG A 17 50.51 7.32 -10.72
C ARG A 17 51.93 6.88 -11.11
N THR A 18 52.18 5.58 -11.15
CA THR A 18 53.46 5.01 -11.54
C THR A 18 53.64 4.88 -13.06
N VAL A 19 52.53 4.66 -13.78
CA VAL A 19 52.54 4.50 -15.27
C VAL A 19 52.18 5.81 -15.99
N ARG A 20 52.31 6.93 -15.33
CA ARG A 20 51.87 8.26 -15.85
C ARG A 20 52.76 8.74 -16.98
N GLN A 21 52.19 9.58 -17.87
CA GLN A 21 52.94 10.32 -18.91
C GLN A 21 54.12 11.08 -18.24
N GLY A 22 55.31 10.92 -18.83
CA GLY A 22 56.55 11.48 -18.28
C GLY A 22 57.40 10.47 -17.52
N ASN A 23 56.98 9.22 -17.41
CA ASN A 23 57.86 8.15 -16.94
C ASN A 23 58.73 7.67 -18.08
N GLU A 24 60.02 7.89 -17.98
CA GLU A 24 61.05 7.51 -18.99
C GLU A 24 61.36 6.03 -19.01
N ASN A 25 60.91 5.26 -18.01
CA ASN A 25 61.15 3.84 -17.92
C ASN A 25 60.23 3.04 -18.82
N PRO A 26 60.75 2.18 -19.70
CA PRO A 26 59.92 1.38 -20.64
C PRO A 26 59.08 0.30 -19.97
N LYS A 27 59.39 -0.07 -18.74
CA LYS A 27 58.66 -1.06 -17.93
C LYS A 27 58.58 -0.63 -16.47
N VAL A 28 57.41 -0.81 -15.87
CA VAL A 28 57.17 -0.54 -14.46
C VAL A 28 56.66 -1.82 -13.80
N GLY A 29 57.30 -2.24 -12.71
CA GLY A 29 56.88 -3.37 -11.91
C GLY A 29 56.06 -2.91 -10.72
N LEU A 30 54.84 -3.48 -10.59
CA LEU A 30 53.96 -3.27 -9.44
C LEU A 30 53.98 -4.53 -8.58
N TYR A 31 54.61 -4.43 -7.42
CA TYR A 31 54.70 -5.54 -6.47
C TYR A 31 53.70 -5.34 -5.35
N ARG A 32 52.95 -6.40 -5.05
CA ARG A 32 51.98 -6.46 -3.96
C ARG A 32 52.43 -7.54 -3.00
N TYR A 33 52.64 -7.17 -1.75
CA TYR A 33 53.07 -8.09 -0.72
C TYR A 33 51.88 -8.47 0.13
N VAL A 34 51.70 -9.77 0.33
CA VAL A 34 50.56 -10.34 1.09
C VAL A 34 51.17 -11.36 2.07
N THR A 35 50.81 -11.25 3.34
CA THR A 35 51.18 -12.23 4.33
C THR A 35 50.14 -13.32 4.44
N GLU A 36 50.50 -14.57 4.18
CA GLU A 36 49.57 -15.70 4.25
C GLU A 36 49.02 -15.88 5.68
N GLY A 37 47.75 -16.33 5.79
CA GLY A 37 47.08 -16.56 7.07
C GLY A 37 46.76 -15.29 7.87
N THR A 38 46.79 -14.12 7.24
CA THR A 38 46.50 -12.84 7.90
C THR A 38 45.28 -12.15 7.35
N PHE A 39 44.81 -11.15 8.08
CA PHE A 39 43.75 -10.26 7.65
C PHE A 39 44.02 -9.57 6.29
N ASP A 40 45.31 -9.33 6.03
CA ASP A 40 45.74 -8.71 4.78
C ASP A 40 45.41 -9.59 3.56
N ALA A 41 45.66 -10.89 3.66
CA ALA A 41 45.30 -11.87 2.63
C ALA A 41 43.78 -11.85 2.33
N TYR A 42 42.94 -11.73 3.36
CA TYR A 42 41.50 -11.60 3.22
C TYR A 42 41.10 -10.30 2.50
N CYS A 43 41.69 -9.16 2.88
CA CYS A 43 41.44 -7.88 2.23
C CYS A 43 41.75 -7.93 0.73
N TRP A 44 42.86 -8.56 0.34
CA TRP A 44 43.21 -8.73 -1.07
C TRP A 44 42.19 -9.60 -1.82
N GLN A 45 41.71 -10.70 -1.23
CA GLN A 45 40.68 -11.52 -1.83
C GLN A 45 39.34 -10.74 -2.04
N LEU A 46 38.95 -9.94 -1.04
CA LEU A 46 37.77 -9.11 -1.11
C LEU A 46 37.87 -8.07 -2.24
N VAL A 47 39.01 -7.39 -2.35
CA VAL A 47 39.23 -6.39 -3.41
C VAL A 47 39.28 -7.06 -4.78
N GLU A 48 39.86 -8.25 -4.91
CA GLU A 48 39.84 -9.04 -6.15
C GLU A 48 38.38 -9.41 -6.55
N GLY A 49 37.57 -9.87 -5.62
CA GLY A 49 36.17 -10.15 -5.83
C GLY A 49 35.38 -8.94 -6.32
N LYS A 50 35.56 -7.78 -5.67
CA LYS A 50 34.95 -6.50 -6.08
C LYS A 50 35.43 -6.05 -7.47
N GLN A 51 36.69 -6.22 -7.81
CA GLN A 51 37.21 -5.89 -9.13
C GLN A 51 36.66 -6.80 -10.22
N LYS A 52 36.54 -8.08 -9.93
CA LYS A 52 35.95 -9.09 -10.82
C LYS A 52 34.48 -8.78 -11.14
N PHE A 53 33.71 -8.44 -10.11
CA PHE A 53 32.32 -8.00 -10.24
C PHE A 53 32.21 -6.72 -11.09
N SER A 54 32.98 -5.69 -10.77
CA SER A 54 32.98 -4.43 -11.52
C SER A 54 33.36 -4.66 -12.99
N SER A 55 34.35 -5.51 -13.27
CA SER A 55 34.78 -5.84 -14.62
C SER A 55 33.71 -6.58 -15.42
N GLN A 56 32.93 -7.46 -14.78
CA GLN A 56 31.81 -8.16 -15.43
C GLN A 56 30.74 -7.19 -15.90
N ILE A 57 30.40 -6.20 -15.03
CA ILE A 57 29.42 -5.18 -15.39
C ILE A 57 29.93 -4.24 -16.49
N MET A 58 31.17 -3.76 -16.35
CA MET A 58 31.75 -2.76 -17.24
C MET A 58 32.10 -3.29 -18.62
N THR A 59 32.48 -4.56 -18.75
CA THR A 59 32.91 -5.13 -20.03
C THR A 59 31.79 -5.79 -20.83
N SER A 60 30.62 -6.00 -20.26
CA SER A 60 29.44 -6.63 -20.89
C SER A 60 29.72 -7.96 -21.62
N LYS A 61 30.87 -8.58 -21.40
CA LYS A 61 31.29 -9.81 -22.08
C LYS A 61 30.56 -11.08 -21.62
N SER A 62 29.86 -10.98 -20.50
CA SER A 62 29.04 -12.07 -19.98
C SER A 62 27.93 -11.47 -19.11
N PRO A 63 26.73 -11.20 -19.69
CA PRO A 63 25.61 -10.70 -18.90
C PRO A 63 25.11 -11.80 -17.98
N VAL A 64 25.64 -11.86 -16.77
CA VAL A 64 25.08 -12.71 -15.73
C VAL A 64 23.88 -11.96 -15.16
N ARG A 65 22.69 -12.54 -15.25
CA ARG A 65 21.42 -11.95 -14.75
C ARG A 65 21.36 -11.80 -13.24
N SER A 66 22.20 -12.53 -12.51
CA SER A 66 22.34 -12.43 -11.06
C SER A 66 23.80 -12.64 -10.71
N CYS A 67 24.36 -11.75 -9.91
CA CYS A 67 25.67 -11.89 -9.32
C CYS A 67 25.49 -11.93 -7.80
N GLU A 68 26.18 -12.83 -7.11
CA GLU A 68 26.20 -12.81 -5.66
C GLU A 68 26.79 -11.48 -5.19
N ASP A 69 26.08 -10.81 -4.29
CA ASP A 69 26.55 -9.56 -3.71
C ASP A 69 27.81 -9.80 -2.91
N VAL A 70 28.91 -9.21 -3.36
CA VAL A 70 30.21 -9.37 -2.70
C VAL A 70 30.19 -8.81 -1.27
N ASP A 71 29.30 -7.84 -1.00
CA ASP A 71 29.14 -7.31 0.35
C ASP A 71 28.33 -8.26 1.25
N ALA A 72 27.45 -9.12 0.68
CA ALA A 72 26.77 -10.17 1.42
C ALA A 72 27.70 -11.33 1.84
N THR A 73 28.79 -11.51 1.10
CA THR A 73 29.87 -12.46 1.43
C THR A 73 31.02 -11.83 2.25
N ALA A 74 30.87 -10.56 2.65
CA ALA A 74 31.85 -9.95 3.54
C ALA A 74 31.92 -10.71 4.87
N LEU A 75 33.04 -11.39 5.11
CA LEU A 75 33.28 -12.16 6.32
C LEU A 75 33.14 -11.27 7.56
N SER A 76 32.46 -11.77 8.57
CA SER A 76 32.33 -11.08 9.84
C SER A 76 33.73 -10.93 10.49
N TYR A 77 33.90 -9.96 11.42
CA TYR A 77 35.16 -9.78 12.16
C TYR A 77 35.68 -11.07 12.80
N ALA A 78 34.79 -11.97 13.15
CA ALA A 78 35.13 -13.25 13.74
C ALA A 78 35.73 -14.25 12.72
N GLU A 79 35.23 -14.25 11.45
CA GLU A 79 35.82 -15.05 10.35
C GLU A 79 37.22 -14.58 9.98
N ILE A 80 37.39 -13.27 10.01
CA ILE A 80 38.72 -12.64 9.82
C ILE A 80 39.69 -13.12 10.90
N LYS A 81 39.24 -13.14 12.15
CA LYS A 81 40.03 -13.60 13.29
C LYS A 81 40.37 -15.10 13.19
N MET A 82 39.48 -15.88 12.59
CA MET A 82 39.67 -17.30 12.33
C MET A 82 40.78 -17.56 11.29
N LEU A 83 40.74 -16.84 10.17
CA LEU A 83 41.81 -16.92 9.15
C LEU A 83 43.17 -16.55 9.72
N ALA A 84 43.21 -15.65 10.71
CA ALA A 84 44.44 -15.27 11.42
C ALA A 84 44.89 -16.30 12.47
N ALA A 85 43.97 -17.15 12.98
CA ALA A 85 44.27 -18.06 14.09
C ALA A 85 44.52 -19.54 13.66
N ASP A 86 44.33 -19.85 12.38
CA ASP A 86 44.49 -21.18 11.77
C ASP A 86 43.83 -22.34 12.55
N ASN A 87 42.65 -22.08 13.14
CA ASN A 87 41.93 -23.06 13.95
C ASN A 87 40.60 -23.44 13.28
N PRO A 88 40.46 -24.68 12.76
CA PRO A 88 39.28 -25.15 12.03
C PRO A 88 37.97 -25.16 12.86
N HIS A 89 38.08 -25.34 14.18
CA HIS A 89 36.90 -25.35 15.06
C HIS A 89 36.24 -23.97 15.20
N ILE A 90 36.95 -22.90 14.93
CA ILE A 90 36.37 -21.56 14.92
C ILE A 90 35.42 -21.43 13.75
N LYS A 91 35.74 -22.02 12.59
CA LYS A 91 34.88 -22.02 11.42
C LYS A 91 33.56 -22.75 11.68
N GLU A 92 33.66 -23.97 12.21
CA GLU A 92 32.48 -24.78 12.53
C GLU A 92 31.55 -24.06 13.54
N LYS A 93 32.10 -23.49 14.59
CA LYS A 93 31.35 -22.70 15.57
C LYS A 93 30.61 -21.55 14.89
N MET A 94 31.22 -20.84 13.98
CA MET A 94 30.64 -19.68 13.30
C MET A 94 29.55 -20.08 12.34
N ASP A 95 29.74 -21.14 11.57
CA ASP A 95 28.72 -21.68 10.68
C ASP A 95 27.47 -22.09 11.48
N LEU A 96 27.69 -22.69 12.66
CA LEU A 96 26.62 -23.04 13.59
C LEU A 96 25.97 -21.79 14.20
N ASP A 97 26.72 -20.76 14.57
CA ASP A 97 26.19 -19.51 15.09
C ASP A 97 25.32 -18.78 14.05
N ILE A 98 25.75 -18.77 12.78
CA ILE A 98 24.97 -18.24 11.66
C ILE A 98 23.66 -19.02 11.47
N GLN A 99 23.71 -20.36 11.50
CA GLN A 99 22.52 -21.20 11.40
C GLN A 99 21.56 -20.96 12.57
N VAL A 100 22.06 -20.84 13.79
CA VAL A 100 21.26 -20.54 14.97
C VAL A 100 20.61 -19.15 14.87
N GLN A 101 21.32 -18.15 14.40
CA GLN A 101 20.75 -16.81 14.17
C GLN A 101 19.66 -16.85 13.10
N LYS A 102 19.89 -17.55 11.98
CA LYS A 102 18.90 -17.74 10.92
C LYS A 102 17.64 -18.42 11.45
N LEU A 103 17.79 -19.49 12.21
CA LEU A 103 16.66 -20.21 12.82
C LEU A 103 15.91 -19.35 13.85
N ARG A 104 16.63 -18.54 14.64
CA ARG A 104 16.00 -17.58 15.58
C ARG A 104 15.18 -16.53 14.84
N LEU A 105 15.70 -16.01 13.73
CA LEU A 105 14.96 -15.05 12.89
C LEU A 105 13.71 -15.69 12.29
N LEU A 106 13.82 -16.89 11.73
CA LEU A 106 12.68 -17.64 11.20
C LEU A 106 11.62 -17.91 12.28
N LYS A 107 12.05 -18.32 13.48
CA LYS A 107 11.14 -18.52 14.62
C LYS A 107 10.45 -17.22 15.02
N SER A 108 11.18 -16.11 15.08
CA SER A 108 10.61 -14.80 15.41
C SER A 108 9.56 -14.37 14.38
N ASN A 109 9.87 -14.50 13.09
CA ASN A 109 8.95 -14.19 12.00
C ASN A 109 7.69 -15.07 12.06
N TYR A 110 7.86 -16.37 12.26
CA TYR A 110 6.73 -17.30 12.42
C TYR A 110 5.83 -16.93 13.61
N LEU A 111 6.43 -16.59 14.76
CA LEU A 111 5.65 -16.18 15.93
C LEU A 111 4.90 -14.86 15.69
N SER A 112 5.54 -13.88 15.02
CA SER A 112 4.88 -12.63 14.65
C SER A 112 3.71 -12.86 13.72
N GLU A 113 3.89 -13.67 12.68
CA GLU A 113 2.82 -14.03 11.75
C GLU A 113 1.69 -14.80 12.44
N LYS A 114 2.04 -15.73 13.33
CA LYS A 114 1.05 -16.47 14.13
C LYS A 114 0.22 -15.52 14.99
N TYR A 115 0.84 -14.60 15.72
CA TYR A 115 0.13 -13.64 16.57
C TYR A 115 -0.73 -12.68 15.75
N GLU A 116 -0.26 -12.25 14.57
CA GLU A 116 -1.07 -11.44 13.65
C GLU A 116 -2.32 -12.18 13.18
N LEU A 117 -2.18 -13.47 12.84
CA LEU A 117 -3.33 -14.31 12.46
C LEU A 117 -4.29 -14.54 13.63
N GLU A 118 -3.76 -14.79 14.83
CA GLU A 118 -4.58 -14.92 16.06
C GLU A 118 -5.37 -13.63 16.35
N ASP A 119 -4.74 -12.46 16.24
CA ASP A 119 -5.42 -11.18 16.41
C ASP A 119 -6.48 -10.94 15.33
N LYS A 120 -6.24 -11.35 14.08
CA LYS A 120 -7.25 -11.30 13.02
C LYS A 120 -8.46 -12.17 13.36
N ILE A 121 -8.23 -13.40 13.84
CA ILE A 121 -9.31 -14.34 14.19
C ILE A 121 -10.09 -13.86 15.40
N ILE A 122 -9.42 -13.36 16.44
CA ILE A 122 -10.04 -13.04 17.73
C ILE A 122 -10.71 -11.66 17.71
N LYS A 123 -10.10 -10.67 17.03
CA LYS A 123 -10.55 -9.27 17.07
C LYS A 123 -11.13 -8.78 15.75
N TYR A 124 -10.39 -8.95 14.66
CA TYR A 124 -10.76 -8.34 13.39
C TYR A 124 -11.99 -9.01 12.75
N TYR A 125 -11.96 -10.31 12.53
CA TYR A 125 -13.08 -11.01 11.88
C TYR A 125 -14.38 -10.94 12.65
N PRO A 126 -14.44 -11.19 13.97
CA PRO A 126 -15.70 -11.08 14.69
C PRO A 126 -16.31 -9.68 14.63
N THR A 127 -15.48 -8.64 14.76
CA THR A 127 -15.94 -7.26 14.68
C THR A 127 -16.44 -6.91 13.28
N THR A 128 -15.71 -7.33 12.24
CA THR A 128 -16.08 -7.10 10.85
C THR A 128 -17.37 -7.85 10.49
N ILE A 129 -17.50 -9.10 10.91
CA ILE A 129 -18.72 -9.91 10.72
C ILE A 129 -19.92 -9.26 11.41
N ALA A 130 -19.78 -8.82 12.66
CA ALA A 130 -20.86 -8.15 13.39
C ALA A 130 -21.30 -6.88 12.65
N ARG A 131 -20.36 -6.01 12.27
CA ARG A 131 -20.64 -4.77 11.53
C ARG A 131 -21.27 -5.04 10.17
N THR A 132 -20.83 -6.08 9.46
CA THR A 132 -21.40 -6.44 8.15
C THR A 132 -22.83 -6.95 8.32
N LYS A 133 -23.10 -7.75 9.35
CA LYS A 133 -24.47 -8.20 9.68
C LYS A 133 -25.40 -7.04 10.04
N GLU A 134 -24.95 -6.09 10.83
CA GLU A 134 -25.71 -4.86 11.13
C GLU A 134 -26.02 -4.06 9.87
N THR A 135 -25.02 -3.94 8.99
CA THR A 135 -25.19 -3.27 7.69
C THR A 135 -26.23 -3.98 6.83
N ILE A 136 -26.20 -5.31 6.76
CA ILE A 136 -27.17 -6.13 6.03
C ILE A 136 -28.57 -5.91 6.60
N ALA A 137 -28.74 -6.01 7.91
CA ALA A 137 -30.03 -5.78 8.58
C ALA A 137 -30.57 -4.35 8.34
N GLY A 138 -29.68 -3.35 8.30
CA GLY A 138 -30.04 -1.98 7.94
C GLY A 138 -30.50 -1.85 6.47
N LEU A 139 -29.81 -2.49 5.54
CA LEU A 139 -30.19 -2.51 4.12
C LEU A 139 -31.53 -3.23 3.89
N GLU A 140 -31.79 -4.33 4.61
CA GLU A 140 -33.06 -5.04 4.52
C GLU A 140 -34.25 -4.15 4.96
N LYS A 141 -34.08 -3.40 6.05
CA LYS A 141 -35.08 -2.43 6.51
C LYS A 141 -35.34 -1.32 5.46
N ASP A 142 -34.23 -0.81 4.88
CA ASP A 142 -34.33 0.21 3.84
C ASP A 142 -34.99 -0.30 2.56
N ILE A 143 -34.80 -1.59 2.21
CA ILE A 143 -35.51 -2.23 1.09
C ILE A 143 -37.00 -2.36 1.39
N LEU A 144 -37.37 -2.70 2.63
CA LEU A 144 -38.78 -2.74 3.01
C LEU A 144 -39.45 -1.36 2.88
N LEU A 145 -38.78 -0.31 3.39
CA LEU A 145 -39.23 1.07 3.24
C LEU A 145 -39.38 1.50 1.77
N ALA A 146 -38.40 1.14 0.92
CA ALA A 146 -38.51 1.42 -0.52
C ALA A 146 -39.64 0.66 -1.20
N LYS A 147 -39.98 -0.56 -0.74
CA LYS A 147 -41.11 -1.35 -1.23
C LYS A 147 -42.49 -0.82 -0.77
N GLU A 148 -42.55 -0.21 0.41
CA GLU A 148 -43.75 0.48 0.88
C GLU A 148 -44.05 1.73 0.06
N HIS A 149 -43.04 2.35 -0.53
CA HIS A 149 -43.12 3.52 -1.38
C HIS A 149 -42.53 3.24 -2.79
N PRO A 150 -43.13 2.36 -3.56
CA PRO A 150 -42.61 1.91 -4.84
C PRO A 150 -42.57 3.02 -5.87
N LYS A 151 -41.60 2.95 -6.79
CA LYS A 151 -41.63 3.73 -8.01
C LYS A 151 -42.75 3.18 -8.93
N PRO A 152 -43.61 4.03 -9.49
CA PRO A 152 -44.61 3.57 -10.44
C PRO A 152 -43.97 2.90 -11.66
N LEU A 153 -44.66 1.88 -12.20
CA LEU A 153 -44.21 1.13 -13.38
C LEU A 153 -44.09 2.01 -14.65
N ASP A 154 -44.85 3.07 -14.72
CA ASP A 154 -44.88 4.01 -15.86
C ASP A 154 -43.76 5.07 -15.76
N ASP A 155 -42.82 4.93 -14.86
CA ASP A 155 -41.77 5.91 -14.60
C ASP A 155 -42.28 7.33 -14.20
N THR A 156 -43.56 7.41 -13.80
CA THR A 156 -44.17 8.63 -13.33
C THR A 156 -43.55 9.08 -12.01
N PHE A 157 -43.40 10.37 -11.81
CA PHE A 157 -42.81 10.93 -10.61
C PHE A 157 -43.81 10.86 -9.43
N VAL A 158 -43.37 10.30 -8.31
CA VAL A 158 -44.21 10.11 -7.10
C VAL A 158 -44.43 11.40 -6.31
N GLY A 159 -43.70 12.46 -6.66
CA GLY A 159 -43.65 13.69 -5.88
C GLY A 159 -42.51 13.67 -4.84
N ILE A 160 -42.06 14.84 -4.47
CA ILE A 160 -41.01 15.05 -3.46
C ILE A 160 -41.42 16.17 -2.50
N GLU A 161 -41.16 15.99 -1.24
CA GLU A 161 -41.31 17.06 -0.26
C GLU A 161 -39.94 17.78 -0.09
N VAL A 162 -39.95 19.11 -0.28
CA VAL A 162 -38.78 19.98 -0.06
C VAL A 162 -39.21 21.11 0.84
N LYS A 163 -38.54 21.25 1.99
CA LYS A 163 -38.84 22.27 3.02
C LYS A 163 -40.34 22.29 3.45
N GLY A 164 -40.95 21.12 3.55
CA GLY A 164 -42.35 20.99 3.97
C GLY A 164 -43.39 21.26 2.87
N VAL A 165 -42.97 21.50 1.65
CA VAL A 165 -43.86 21.68 0.49
C VAL A 165 -43.72 20.49 -0.45
N SER A 166 -44.86 19.89 -0.83
CA SER A 166 -44.89 18.75 -1.76
C SER A 166 -44.99 19.23 -3.21
N TYR A 167 -44.11 18.70 -4.06
CA TYR A 167 -44.02 18.97 -5.49
C TYR A 167 -44.36 17.73 -6.28
N SER A 168 -45.35 17.81 -7.17
CA SER A 168 -45.78 16.71 -8.02
C SER A 168 -45.03 16.64 -9.35
N GLU A 169 -44.35 17.72 -9.75
CA GLU A 169 -43.53 17.76 -10.96
C GLU A 169 -42.06 17.58 -10.66
N LYS A 170 -41.42 16.68 -11.42
CA LYS A 170 -40.00 16.35 -11.24
C LYS A 170 -39.08 17.55 -11.46
N ALA A 171 -39.43 18.42 -12.45
CA ALA A 171 -38.64 19.61 -12.74
C ALA A 171 -38.74 20.66 -11.63
N GLU A 172 -39.92 20.87 -11.07
CA GLU A 172 -40.14 21.81 -9.97
C GLU A 172 -39.46 21.34 -8.70
N GLY A 173 -39.67 20.08 -8.31
CA GLY A 173 -39.03 19.51 -7.13
C GLY A 173 -37.49 19.57 -7.21
N GLY A 174 -36.93 19.23 -8.37
CA GLY A 174 -35.50 19.31 -8.61
C GLY A 174 -34.96 20.76 -8.58
N GLN A 175 -35.75 21.72 -9.11
CA GLN A 175 -35.36 23.13 -9.03
C GLN A 175 -35.34 23.63 -7.58
N LYS A 176 -36.30 23.18 -6.75
CA LYS A 176 -36.31 23.53 -5.32
C LYS A 176 -35.13 22.95 -4.53
N ILE A 177 -34.66 21.78 -4.91
CA ILE A 177 -33.40 21.25 -4.36
C ILE A 177 -32.21 22.19 -4.71
N ILE A 178 -32.15 22.63 -5.97
CA ILE A 178 -31.06 23.55 -6.40
C ILE A 178 -31.18 24.91 -5.68
N ASP A 179 -32.38 25.43 -5.51
CA ASP A 179 -32.61 26.68 -4.79
C ASP A 179 -32.19 26.53 -3.30
N ALA A 180 -32.52 25.40 -2.67
CA ALA A 180 -32.07 25.09 -1.33
C ALA A 180 -30.53 25.04 -1.22
N CYS A 181 -29.82 24.53 -2.26
CA CYS A 181 -28.37 24.58 -2.32
C CYS A 181 -27.83 26.00 -2.33
N LYS A 182 -28.45 26.92 -3.07
CA LYS A 182 -28.05 28.34 -3.14
C LYS A 182 -28.28 29.11 -1.82
N GLU A 183 -29.30 28.71 -1.07
CA GLU A 183 -29.65 29.30 0.22
C GLU A 183 -28.78 28.79 1.37
N MET A 184 -27.99 27.74 1.12
CA MET A 184 -27.17 27.12 2.14
C MET A 184 -25.97 28.01 2.51
N THR A 185 -25.87 28.38 3.79
CA THR A 185 -24.83 29.27 4.32
C THR A 185 -23.74 28.55 5.09
N SER A 186 -23.98 27.28 5.52
CA SER A 186 -23.04 26.43 6.26
C SER A 186 -22.89 25.09 5.52
N PRO A 187 -21.72 24.46 5.58
CA PRO A 187 -21.50 23.12 5.04
C PRO A 187 -22.23 22.02 5.83
N ASP A 188 -22.77 22.34 7.02
CA ASP A 188 -23.39 21.37 7.89
C ASP A 188 -24.68 20.78 7.30
N PRO A 189 -25.05 19.54 7.62
CA PRO A 189 -26.27 18.92 7.12
C PRO A 189 -27.52 19.66 7.58
N VAL A 190 -28.39 20.05 6.65
CA VAL A 190 -29.67 20.71 6.92
C VAL A 190 -30.80 19.80 6.41
N PRO A 191 -31.90 19.64 7.15
CA PRO A 191 -33.05 18.89 6.69
C PRO A 191 -33.57 19.48 5.37
N LEU A 192 -33.73 18.65 4.35
CA LEU A 192 -34.23 19.07 3.02
C LEU A 192 -35.70 18.75 2.84
N GLY A 193 -36.12 17.55 3.24
CA GLY A 193 -37.49 17.07 3.07
C GLY A 193 -37.57 15.56 3.05
N LYS A 194 -38.55 15.00 2.31
CA LYS A 194 -38.77 13.57 2.20
C LYS A 194 -38.97 13.12 0.75
N TYR A 195 -38.50 11.93 0.45
CA TYR A 195 -38.70 11.27 -0.83
C TYR A 195 -38.82 9.77 -0.68
N ARG A 196 -39.90 9.19 -1.18
CA ARG A 196 -40.21 7.76 -1.12
C ARG A 196 -39.97 7.17 0.29
N GLY A 197 -40.48 7.84 1.33
CA GLY A 197 -40.36 7.41 2.71
C GLY A 197 -39.00 7.71 3.38
N PHE A 198 -38.01 8.09 2.61
CA PHE A 198 -36.67 8.45 3.17
C PHE A 198 -36.60 9.94 3.51
N ASP A 199 -35.98 10.26 4.64
CA ASP A 199 -35.65 11.63 4.98
C ASP A 199 -34.41 12.08 4.17
N LEU A 200 -34.48 13.32 3.66
CA LEU A 200 -33.42 13.92 2.88
C LEU A 200 -32.73 15.03 3.69
N GLU A 201 -31.42 15.04 3.70
CA GLU A 201 -30.60 16.12 4.25
C GLU A 201 -29.67 16.65 3.17
N LEU A 202 -29.56 17.98 3.10
CA LEU A 202 -28.64 18.67 2.22
C LEU A 202 -27.36 19.03 2.98
N SER A 203 -26.19 18.78 2.41
CA SER A 203 -24.90 19.15 2.93
C SER A 203 -23.96 19.60 1.82
N PHE A 204 -22.91 20.32 2.15
CA PHE A 204 -21.86 20.70 1.21
C PHE A 204 -20.58 19.96 1.57
N ASP A 205 -20.09 19.15 0.63
CA ASP A 205 -18.81 18.48 0.78
C ASP A 205 -17.68 19.46 0.44
N THR A 206 -16.88 19.84 1.44
CA THR A 206 -15.79 20.80 1.29
C THR A 206 -14.58 20.22 0.55
N PHE A 207 -14.43 18.89 0.54
CA PHE A 207 -13.35 18.21 -0.16
C PHE A 207 -13.66 18.10 -1.66
N GLU A 208 -14.85 17.58 -1.98
CA GLU A 208 -15.30 17.47 -3.38
C GLU A 208 -15.83 18.79 -3.95
N LYS A 209 -16.03 19.81 -3.11
CA LYS A 209 -16.62 21.11 -3.46
C LYS A 209 -17.97 20.98 -4.16
N ALA A 210 -18.78 20.03 -3.71
CA ALA A 210 -20.06 19.68 -4.30
C ALA A 210 -21.16 19.62 -3.24
N TYR A 211 -22.39 19.99 -3.63
CA TYR A 211 -23.56 19.76 -2.81
C TYR A 211 -23.92 18.27 -2.84
N GLN A 212 -24.30 17.71 -1.71
CA GLN A 212 -24.71 16.33 -1.56
C GLN A 212 -26.05 16.25 -0.84
N VAL A 213 -26.91 15.37 -1.33
CA VAL A 213 -28.11 14.95 -0.59
C VAL A 213 -27.81 13.64 0.11
N LYS A 214 -28.00 13.63 1.42
CA LYS A 214 -27.92 12.45 2.26
C LYS A 214 -29.31 11.86 2.43
N ILE A 215 -29.51 10.65 1.91
CA ILE A 215 -30.75 9.88 2.02
C ILE A 215 -30.64 9.11 3.35
N LYS A 216 -31.54 9.40 4.29
CA LYS A 216 -31.60 8.76 5.60
C LYS A 216 -32.69 7.69 5.63
N GLY A 217 -32.25 6.47 5.80
CA GLY A 217 -33.07 5.34 6.19
C GLY A 217 -32.49 4.74 7.47
N SER A 218 -32.48 3.43 7.61
CA SER A 218 -31.69 2.73 8.64
C SER A 218 -30.20 2.93 8.40
N LEU A 219 -29.80 3.06 7.13
CA LEU A 219 -28.45 3.45 6.72
C LEU A 219 -28.50 4.74 5.89
N SER A 220 -27.53 5.61 6.14
CA SER A 220 -27.41 6.85 5.38
C SER A 220 -26.62 6.66 4.09
N ARG A 221 -27.01 7.36 3.01
CA ARG A 221 -26.35 7.37 1.69
C ARG A 221 -26.24 8.78 1.18
N SER A 222 -25.07 9.17 0.70
CA SER A 222 -24.86 10.48 0.07
C SER A 222 -24.91 10.36 -1.45
N VAL A 223 -25.52 11.35 -2.08
CA VAL A 223 -25.63 11.49 -3.52
C VAL A 223 -25.20 12.89 -3.91
N SER A 224 -24.20 13.01 -4.77
CA SER A 224 -23.70 14.29 -5.24
C SER A 224 -24.70 14.92 -6.21
N LEU A 225 -25.01 16.21 -5.99
CA LEU A 225 -25.93 16.97 -6.82
C LEU A 225 -25.17 17.64 -7.99
N GLY A 226 -25.88 17.79 -9.10
CA GLY A 226 -25.41 18.55 -10.26
C GLY A 226 -26.24 19.78 -10.52
N THR A 227 -26.02 20.41 -11.66
CA THR A 227 -26.74 21.59 -12.12
C THR A 227 -28.08 21.28 -12.75
N ASP A 228 -28.33 20.04 -13.13
CA ASP A 228 -29.59 19.59 -13.73
C ASP A 228 -30.66 19.21 -12.67
N ALA A 229 -31.77 19.92 -12.66
CA ALA A 229 -32.83 19.73 -11.70
C ALA A 229 -33.45 18.32 -11.76
N THR A 230 -33.79 17.86 -12.93
CA THR A 230 -34.40 16.54 -13.13
C THR A 230 -33.40 15.41 -12.91
N GLY A 231 -32.15 15.63 -13.30
CA GLY A 231 -31.04 14.71 -13.09
C GLY A 231 -30.73 14.46 -11.61
N ASN A 232 -30.90 15.47 -10.75
CA ASN A 232 -30.70 15.32 -9.32
C ASN A 232 -31.69 14.36 -8.69
N ILE A 233 -32.98 14.45 -9.04
CA ILE A 233 -33.99 13.49 -8.57
C ILE A 233 -33.72 12.10 -9.12
N THR A 234 -33.33 11.98 -10.38
CA THR A 234 -32.96 10.67 -10.97
C THR A 234 -31.76 10.04 -10.24
N ARG A 235 -30.78 10.83 -9.79
CA ARG A 235 -29.67 10.32 -9.00
C ARG A 235 -30.08 9.80 -7.61
N ILE A 236 -31.04 10.50 -6.98
CA ILE A 236 -31.65 10.08 -5.71
C ILE A 236 -32.40 8.76 -5.90
N ASP A 237 -33.26 8.67 -6.94
CA ASP A 237 -33.96 7.45 -7.30
C ASP A 237 -33.04 6.27 -7.53
N ASN A 238 -31.99 6.46 -8.35
CA ASN A 238 -31.03 5.43 -8.64
C ASN A 238 -30.25 4.97 -7.35
N ALA A 239 -30.02 5.86 -6.41
CA ALA A 239 -29.42 5.51 -5.15
C ALA A 239 -30.33 4.66 -4.27
N ILE A 240 -31.67 4.85 -4.36
CA ILE A 240 -32.67 4.04 -3.68
C ILE A 240 -32.76 2.66 -4.36
N GLU A 241 -32.87 2.61 -5.67
CA GLU A 241 -32.97 1.34 -6.42
C GLU A 241 -31.73 0.44 -6.23
N LYS A 242 -30.54 1.03 -6.12
CA LYS A 242 -29.29 0.29 -5.90
C LYS A 242 -29.12 -0.28 -4.49
N ILE A 243 -30.12 -0.16 -3.61
CA ILE A 243 -30.03 -0.76 -2.26
C ILE A 243 -29.94 -2.28 -2.35
N SER A 244 -30.70 -2.91 -3.25
CA SER A 244 -30.71 -4.35 -3.46
C SER A 244 -29.34 -4.87 -3.93
N GLU A 245 -28.71 -4.19 -4.88
CA GLU A 245 -27.36 -4.54 -5.35
C GLU A 245 -26.32 -4.46 -4.21
N ARG A 246 -26.45 -3.45 -3.35
CA ARG A 246 -25.58 -3.31 -2.17
C ARG A 246 -25.82 -4.41 -1.14
N LEU A 247 -27.04 -4.83 -0.94
CA LEU A 247 -27.38 -5.95 -0.06
C LEU A 247 -26.70 -7.23 -0.56
N GLU A 248 -26.83 -7.52 -1.85
CA GLU A 248 -26.17 -8.68 -2.45
C GLU A 248 -24.63 -8.62 -2.32
N ALA A 249 -24.03 -7.45 -2.56
CA ALA A 249 -22.59 -7.26 -2.42
C ALA A 249 -22.13 -7.51 -0.97
N LYS A 250 -22.87 -6.99 0.03
CA LYS A 250 -22.57 -7.19 1.45
C LYS A 250 -22.81 -8.62 1.91
N SER A 251 -23.81 -9.30 1.35
CA SER A 251 -24.05 -10.71 1.63
C SER A 251 -22.93 -11.59 1.08
N ARG A 252 -22.41 -11.28 -0.11
CA ARG A 252 -21.23 -11.97 -0.67
C ARG A 252 -19.99 -11.71 0.19
N GLU A 253 -19.76 -10.47 0.60
CA GLU A 253 -18.66 -10.13 1.51
C GLU A 253 -18.73 -10.94 2.81
N LEU A 254 -19.91 -11.05 3.41
CA LEU A 254 -20.12 -11.86 4.62
C LEU A 254 -19.83 -13.35 4.39
N SER A 255 -20.11 -13.88 3.20
CA SER A 255 -19.84 -15.29 2.87
C SER A 255 -18.36 -15.60 2.64
N THR A 256 -17.53 -14.57 2.40
CA THR A 256 -16.07 -14.69 2.18
C THR A 256 -15.25 -14.40 3.43
N LEU A 257 -15.86 -13.86 4.47
CA LEU A 257 -15.24 -13.62 5.77
C LEU A 257 -15.27 -14.88 6.66
#